data_d34e7b38503cd29f0e6c796a37212ad7
#
_entry.id   d34e7b38503cd29f0e6c796a37212ad7
#
_cell.length_a   1.000
_cell.length_b   1.000
_cell.length_c   1.000
_cell.angle_alpha   90.00
_cell.angle_beta   90.00
_cell.angle_gamma   90.00
#
_symmetry.space_group_name_H-M   'P 1'
#
loop_
_entity.id
_entity.type
_entity.pdbx_description
1 polymer ?
#
loop_
_entity_poly.entity_id
_entity_poly.type
_entity_poly.pdbx_seq_one_letter_code
_entity_poly.pdbx_strand_id
1 'polypeptide(L)'
;MNAKEIYDILRAGGLSRAGALGMLGNMMAESSLIPNIAQRGMTKLSDEQYTAVADNGLLDFINDSVGYGLCQWTYNTRKKALFNFAKQSGTSVGDGKMQCVFCLHELQLDYPALYKTLCTSGNVDECADLICSQYERPAVNNFSVRRDFAHTFEQDIPDSPETPSLPTTFPIGGEDWKIALIQFVMQWDGYWGEIDGIKSPEFLNCLREYTEDMAKC
;
A
#
# COMPACT_ATOMS: atom_id res chain seq x y z
N MET A 1 7.64 -10.69 -4.01
CA MET A 1 6.33 -10.18 -4.45
C MET A 1 6.49 -9.74 -5.91
N ASN A 2 5.51 -9.99 -6.77
CA ASN A 2 5.55 -9.58 -8.17
C ASN A 2 4.71 -8.31 -8.44
N ALA A 3 4.82 -7.73 -9.64
CA ALA A 3 4.12 -6.50 -10.01
C ALA A 3 2.59 -6.61 -9.90
N LYS A 4 2.02 -7.78 -10.29
CA LYS A 4 0.57 -8.01 -10.22
C LYS A 4 0.07 -8.02 -8.78
N GLU A 5 0.82 -8.63 -7.85
CA GLU A 5 0.46 -8.64 -6.43
C GLU A 5 0.47 -7.23 -5.83
N ILE A 6 1.48 -6.40 -6.17
CA ILE A 6 1.53 -4.98 -5.79
C ILE A 6 0.32 -4.24 -6.36
N TYR A 7 0.08 -4.41 -7.67
CA TYR A 7 -1.05 -3.78 -8.35
C TYR A 7 -2.38 -4.11 -7.67
N ASP A 8 -2.61 -5.38 -7.34
CA ASP A 8 -3.87 -5.81 -6.71
C ASP A 8 -4.07 -5.18 -5.34
N ILE A 9 -3.00 -5.06 -4.53
CA ILE A 9 -3.09 -4.37 -3.23
C ILE A 9 -3.40 -2.88 -3.42
N LEU A 10 -2.73 -2.21 -4.37
CA LEU A 10 -2.96 -0.80 -4.65
C LEU A 10 -4.40 -0.54 -5.15
N ARG A 11 -4.93 -1.45 -5.99
CA ARG A 11 -6.31 -1.42 -6.47
C ARG A 11 -7.32 -1.65 -5.34
N ALA A 12 -7.06 -2.66 -4.50
CA ALA A 12 -7.88 -2.94 -3.31
C ALA A 12 -7.89 -1.75 -2.33
N GLY A 13 -6.78 -1.01 -2.26
CA GLY A 13 -6.66 0.24 -1.51
C GLY A 13 -7.30 1.45 -2.17
N GLY A 14 -8.10 1.29 -3.23
CA GLY A 14 -8.92 2.34 -3.84
C GLY A 14 -8.27 3.12 -4.99
N LEU A 15 -7.00 2.88 -5.33
CA LEU A 15 -6.40 3.56 -6.47
C LEU A 15 -7.11 3.15 -7.78
N SER A 16 -7.26 4.10 -8.71
CA SER A 16 -7.69 3.78 -10.08
C SER A 16 -6.66 2.87 -10.78
N ARG A 17 -7.02 2.26 -11.92
CA ARG A 17 -6.05 1.55 -12.75
C ARG A 17 -4.82 2.41 -13.04
N ALA A 18 -5.05 3.64 -13.50
CA ALA A 18 -3.97 4.58 -13.81
C ALA A 18 -3.13 4.95 -12.56
N GLY A 19 -3.78 5.17 -11.41
CA GLY A 19 -3.10 5.42 -10.14
C GLY A 19 -2.21 4.27 -9.70
N ALA A 20 -2.70 3.03 -9.79
CA ALA A 20 -1.94 1.83 -9.42
C ALA A 20 -0.76 1.58 -10.39
N LEU A 21 -0.96 1.77 -11.69
CA LEU A 21 0.11 1.65 -12.70
C LEU A 21 1.17 2.74 -12.53
N GLY A 22 0.76 3.98 -12.29
CA GLY A 22 1.67 5.09 -12.00
C GLY A 22 2.52 4.82 -10.75
N MET A 23 1.93 4.23 -9.70
CA MET A 23 2.66 3.83 -8.48
C MET A 23 3.65 2.70 -8.78
N LEU A 24 3.25 1.67 -9.53
CA LEU A 24 4.16 0.60 -9.96
C LEU A 24 5.35 1.13 -10.74
N GLY A 25 5.13 2.07 -11.68
CA GLY A 25 6.21 2.70 -12.45
C GLY A 25 7.20 3.44 -11.55
N ASN A 26 6.72 4.11 -10.53
CA ASN A 26 7.57 4.78 -9.54
C ASN A 26 8.32 3.77 -8.66
N MET A 27 7.65 2.77 -8.10
CA MET A 27 8.30 1.72 -7.30
C MET A 27 9.34 0.93 -8.10
N MET A 28 9.09 0.70 -9.40
CA MET A 28 10.08 0.06 -10.29
C MET A 28 11.34 0.92 -10.44
N ALA A 29 11.18 2.22 -10.60
CA ALA A 29 12.30 3.17 -10.70
C ALA A 29 13.08 3.30 -9.38
N GLU A 30 12.41 3.22 -8.23
CA GLU A 30 13.04 3.37 -6.92
C GLU A 30 13.76 2.09 -6.46
N SER A 31 13.14 0.94 -6.62
CA SER A 31 13.56 -0.30 -5.95
C SER A 31 13.60 -1.53 -6.84
N SER A 32 13.24 -1.43 -8.12
CA SER A 32 12.99 -2.59 -8.98
C SER A 32 11.96 -3.55 -8.37
N LEU A 33 10.98 -3.01 -7.62
CA LEU A 33 9.95 -3.74 -6.87
C LEU A 33 10.52 -4.69 -5.79
N ILE A 34 11.73 -4.45 -5.30
CA ILE A 34 12.37 -5.25 -4.25
C ILE A 34 12.07 -4.61 -2.89
N PRO A 35 11.26 -5.22 -2.01
CA PRO A 35 10.78 -4.58 -0.79
C PRO A 35 11.83 -4.49 0.33
N ASN A 36 12.86 -5.32 0.31
CA ASN A 36 13.92 -5.30 1.32
C ASN A 36 15.22 -4.62 0.84
N ILE A 37 15.16 -3.90 -0.29
CA ILE A 37 16.35 -3.26 -0.86
C ILE A 37 16.78 -2.05 -0.02
N ALA A 38 18.03 -2.02 0.38
CA ALA A 38 18.69 -0.84 0.93
C ALA A 38 19.38 -0.05 -0.20
N GLN A 39 19.35 1.27 -0.10
CA GLN A 39 19.94 2.16 -1.11
C GLN A 39 21.39 1.79 -1.41
N ARG A 40 21.68 1.52 -2.67
CA ARG A 40 23.02 1.08 -3.12
C ARG A 40 24.10 2.09 -2.79
N GLY A 41 25.20 1.59 -2.24
CA GLY A 41 26.37 2.42 -1.87
C GLY A 41 26.24 3.17 -0.55
N MET A 42 25.08 3.13 0.12
CA MET A 42 24.87 3.80 1.41
C MET A 42 25.10 2.89 2.62
N THR A 43 25.18 1.58 2.40
CA THR A 43 25.50 0.58 3.43
C THR A 43 26.42 -0.49 2.89
N LYS A 44 27.17 -1.15 3.79
CA LYS A 44 28.02 -2.33 3.47
C LYS A 44 27.28 -3.65 3.72
N LEU A 45 26.10 -3.59 4.31
CA LEU A 45 25.27 -4.77 4.59
C LEU A 45 24.57 -5.22 3.30
N SER A 46 24.33 -6.53 3.16
CA SER A 46 23.37 -7.00 2.15
C SER A 46 21.95 -6.57 2.52
N ASP A 47 21.02 -6.63 1.56
CA ASP A 47 19.63 -6.24 1.78
C ASP A 47 19.00 -7.06 2.93
N GLU A 48 19.29 -8.37 2.99
CA GLU A 48 18.81 -9.26 4.04
C GLU A 48 19.45 -8.92 5.39
N GLN A 49 20.76 -8.66 5.42
CA GLN A 49 21.46 -8.26 6.65
C GLN A 49 20.94 -6.93 7.17
N TYR A 50 20.75 -5.95 6.28
CA TYR A 50 20.23 -4.64 6.66
C TYR A 50 18.82 -4.76 7.25
N THR A 51 17.95 -5.51 6.61
CA THR A 51 16.59 -5.80 7.10
C THR A 51 16.63 -6.48 8.47
N ALA A 52 17.42 -7.52 8.62
CA ALA A 52 17.52 -8.28 9.88
C ALA A 52 18.02 -7.41 11.05
N VAL A 53 19.03 -6.55 10.85
CA VAL A 53 19.50 -5.67 11.93
C VAL A 53 18.53 -4.53 12.22
N ALA A 54 17.76 -4.06 11.22
CA ALA A 54 16.69 -3.10 11.41
C ALA A 54 15.55 -3.70 12.24
N ASP A 55 15.07 -4.89 11.88
CA ASP A 55 13.98 -5.58 12.59
C ASP A 55 14.31 -5.89 14.05
N ASN A 56 15.58 -6.19 14.33
CA ASN A 56 16.05 -6.50 15.68
C ASN A 56 16.49 -5.26 16.50
N GLY A 57 16.35 -4.05 15.94
CA GLY A 57 16.75 -2.82 16.62
C GLY A 57 18.25 -2.68 16.82
N LEU A 58 19.06 -3.39 16.04
CA LEU A 58 20.52 -3.36 16.08
C LEU A 58 21.11 -2.29 15.15
N LEU A 59 20.28 -1.63 14.38
CA LEU A 59 20.62 -0.54 13.47
C LEU A 59 19.76 0.68 13.82
N ASP A 60 20.34 1.87 13.76
CA ASP A 60 19.57 3.11 13.80
C ASP A 60 18.85 3.35 12.45
N PHE A 61 17.95 2.42 12.11
CA PHE A 61 17.20 2.42 10.86
C PHE A 61 16.52 3.76 10.60
N ILE A 62 16.05 4.43 11.64
CA ILE A 62 15.27 5.66 11.54
C ILE A 62 16.14 6.83 11.10
N ASN A 63 17.39 6.93 11.58
CA ASN A 63 18.23 8.11 11.41
C ASN A 63 19.45 7.89 10.49
N ASP A 64 19.61 6.72 9.89
CA ASP A 64 20.79 6.37 9.09
C ASP A 64 20.82 7.01 7.68
N SER A 65 19.75 7.67 7.26
CA SER A 65 19.59 8.31 5.94
C SER A 65 19.73 7.37 4.74
N VAL A 66 19.64 6.05 4.94
CA VAL A 66 19.66 5.05 3.88
C VAL A 66 18.23 4.89 3.34
N GLY A 67 18.02 5.08 2.03
CA GLY A 67 16.75 4.79 1.38
C GLY A 67 16.44 3.29 1.47
N TYR A 68 15.17 2.94 1.73
CA TYR A 68 14.78 1.54 1.95
C TYR A 68 13.43 1.20 1.37
N GLY A 69 13.33 0.00 0.81
CA GLY A 69 12.09 -0.61 0.40
C GLY A 69 11.52 -0.09 -0.91
N LEU A 70 10.26 -0.40 -1.17
CA LEU A 70 9.58 -0.16 -2.45
C LEU A 70 9.63 1.30 -2.92
N CYS A 71 9.46 2.26 -2.00
CA CYS A 71 9.48 3.71 -2.28
C CYS A 71 10.76 4.37 -1.77
N GLN A 72 11.82 3.64 -1.48
CA GLN A 72 13.11 4.15 -0.99
C GLN A 72 12.95 5.19 0.12
N TRP A 73 12.11 4.89 1.13
CA TRP A 73 11.89 5.78 2.28
C TRP A 73 13.22 6.15 2.94
N THR A 74 13.56 7.45 2.94
CA THR A 74 14.86 7.96 3.39
C THR A 74 14.73 8.89 4.59
N TYR A 75 13.72 9.79 4.58
CA TYR A 75 13.53 10.74 5.65
C TYR A 75 13.18 10.06 6.97
N ASN A 76 13.80 10.52 8.08
CA ASN A 76 13.65 9.91 9.40
C ASN A 76 12.18 9.83 9.86
N THR A 77 11.36 10.84 9.56
CA THR A 77 9.92 10.82 9.89
C THR A 77 9.18 9.70 9.17
N ARG A 78 9.44 9.52 7.86
CA ARG A 78 8.84 8.46 7.06
C ARG A 78 9.36 7.07 7.44
N LYS A 79 10.68 6.94 7.68
CA LYS A 79 11.29 5.68 8.16
C LYS A 79 10.77 5.28 9.54
N LYS A 80 10.56 6.26 10.44
CA LYS A 80 9.95 6.02 11.74
C LYS A 80 8.52 5.52 11.61
N ALA A 81 7.74 6.13 10.73
CA ALA A 81 6.36 5.71 10.46
C ALA A 81 6.31 4.29 9.89
N LEU A 82 7.12 3.98 8.87
CA LEU A 82 7.27 2.63 8.29
C LEU A 82 7.65 1.59 9.36
N PHE A 83 8.66 1.90 10.18
CA PHE A 83 9.12 0.98 11.23
C PHE A 83 8.03 0.70 12.26
N ASN A 84 7.35 1.74 12.72
CA ASN A 84 6.27 1.59 13.68
C ASN A 84 5.10 0.80 13.09
N PHE A 85 4.76 1.07 11.82
CA PHE A 85 3.71 0.35 11.12
C PHE A 85 4.03 -1.14 10.98
N ALA A 86 5.27 -1.49 10.62
CA ALA A 86 5.74 -2.87 10.58
C ALA A 86 5.65 -3.55 11.95
N LYS A 87 6.09 -2.87 13.03
CA LYS A 87 6.01 -3.39 14.39
C LYS A 87 4.57 -3.62 14.85
N GLN A 88 3.66 -2.69 14.58
CA GLN A 88 2.24 -2.82 14.91
C GLN A 88 1.58 -3.97 14.13
N SER A 89 1.98 -4.16 12.87
CA SER A 89 1.50 -5.26 12.02
C SER A 89 2.14 -6.62 12.36
N GLY A 90 3.13 -6.66 13.27
CA GLY A 90 3.85 -7.89 13.60
C GLY A 90 4.67 -8.46 12.44
N THR A 91 5.10 -7.61 11.49
CA THR A 91 5.82 -8.00 10.28
C THR A 91 7.23 -7.40 10.24
N SER A 92 8.06 -7.88 9.32
CA SER A 92 9.36 -7.28 8.99
C SER A 92 9.17 -5.94 8.31
N VAL A 93 10.12 -4.99 8.50
CA VAL A 93 10.19 -3.75 7.70
C VAL A 93 10.36 -4.04 6.21
N GLY A 94 10.90 -5.22 5.85
CA GLY A 94 11.09 -5.69 4.47
C GLY A 94 9.90 -6.44 3.89
N ASP A 95 8.77 -6.55 4.61
CA ASP A 95 7.58 -7.20 4.08
C ASP A 95 6.92 -6.33 3.00
N GLY A 96 6.86 -6.85 1.78
CA GLY A 96 6.37 -6.08 0.64
C GLY A 96 4.87 -5.81 0.67
N LYS A 97 4.05 -6.70 1.25
CA LYS A 97 2.61 -6.47 1.40
C LYS A 97 2.37 -5.35 2.40
N MET A 98 3.03 -5.43 3.55
CA MET A 98 2.99 -4.38 4.56
C MET A 98 3.42 -3.03 3.98
N GLN A 99 4.50 -2.98 3.18
CA GLN A 99 4.96 -1.74 2.56
C GLN A 99 3.97 -1.14 1.56
N CYS A 100 3.26 -1.97 0.78
CA CYS A 100 2.19 -1.47 -0.10
C CYS A 100 1.05 -0.85 0.70
N VAL A 101 0.67 -1.50 1.80
CA VAL A 101 -0.35 -1.02 2.72
C VAL A 101 0.09 0.27 3.40
N PHE A 102 1.33 0.34 3.87
CA PHE A 102 1.90 1.55 4.45
C PHE A 102 1.94 2.71 3.44
N CYS A 103 2.31 2.45 2.18
CA CYS A 103 2.28 3.45 1.11
C CYS A 103 0.87 4.05 0.94
N LEU A 104 -0.17 3.21 0.90
CA LEU A 104 -1.56 3.66 0.83
C LEU A 104 -1.96 4.49 2.06
N HIS A 105 -1.59 4.04 3.25
CA HIS A 105 -1.83 4.74 4.50
C HIS A 105 -1.16 6.13 4.51
N GLU A 106 0.10 6.22 4.11
CA GLU A 106 0.85 7.47 4.00
C GLU A 106 0.20 8.41 2.97
N LEU A 107 -0.23 7.89 1.79
CA LEU A 107 -0.95 8.66 0.79
C LEU A 107 -2.26 9.24 1.33
N GLN A 108 -3.02 8.46 2.08
CA GLN A 108 -4.31 8.91 2.65
C GLN A 108 -4.12 9.98 3.72
N LEU A 109 -3.12 9.86 4.59
CA LEU A 109 -2.93 10.76 5.71
C LEU A 109 -2.13 12.01 5.35
N ASP A 110 -1.00 11.83 4.67
CA ASP A 110 -0.03 12.90 4.45
C ASP A 110 -0.20 13.56 3.08
N TYR A 111 -0.84 12.87 2.12
CA TYR A 111 -1.04 13.34 0.75
C TYR A 111 -2.49 13.20 0.25
N PRO A 112 -3.51 13.66 1.01
CA PRO A 112 -4.92 13.35 0.70
C PRO A 112 -5.39 13.89 -0.66
N ALA A 113 -4.86 15.02 -1.12
CA ALA A 113 -5.19 15.57 -2.44
C ALA A 113 -4.63 14.70 -3.57
N LEU A 114 -3.38 14.23 -3.44
CA LEU A 114 -2.75 13.31 -4.37
C LEU A 114 -3.53 11.98 -4.37
N TYR A 115 -3.78 11.39 -3.19
CA TYR A 115 -4.53 10.14 -3.08
C TYR A 115 -5.88 10.22 -3.81
N LYS A 116 -6.64 11.31 -3.61
CA LYS A 116 -7.92 11.53 -4.30
C LYS A 116 -7.75 11.53 -5.82
N THR A 117 -6.73 12.19 -6.35
CA THR A 117 -6.44 12.19 -7.79
C THR A 117 -6.11 10.78 -8.28
N LEU A 118 -5.26 10.04 -7.54
CA LEU A 118 -4.87 8.68 -7.89
C LEU A 118 -6.05 7.68 -7.83
N CYS A 119 -7.09 7.96 -7.06
CA CYS A 119 -8.31 7.14 -7.03
C CYS A 119 -9.22 7.38 -8.24
N THR A 120 -9.13 8.53 -8.91
CA THR A 120 -10.11 8.94 -9.92
C THR A 120 -9.54 9.19 -11.32
N SER A 121 -8.23 9.47 -11.44
CA SER A 121 -7.60 9.72 -12.74
C SER A 121 -7.58 8.47 -13.61
N GLY A 122 -7.85 8.65 -14.90
CA GLY A 122 -7.66 7.63 -15.94
C GLY A 122 -6.35 7.78 -16.71
N ASN A 123 -5.51 8.76 -16.36
CA ASN A 123 -4.27 9.07 -17.07
C ASN A 123 -3.05 8.53 -16.35
N VAL A 124 -2.42 7.50 -16.93
CA VAL A 124 -1.25 6.81 -16.37
C VAL A 124 -0.04 7.76 -16.24
N ASP A 125 0.22 8.58 -17.26
CA ASP A 125 1.35 9.52 -17.27
C ASP A 125 1.19 10.58 -16.19
N GLU A 126 0.00 11.16 -16.07
CA GLU A 126 -0.32 12.14 -15.02
C GLU A 126 -0.09 11.54 -13.64
N CYS A 127 -0.60 10.32 -13.41
CA CYS A 127 -0.42 9.65 -12.12
C CYS A 127 1.06 9.38 -11.82
N ALA A 128 1.83 8.87 -12.79
CA ALA A 128 3.26 8.62 -12.62
C ALA A 128 4.03 9.90 -12.27
N ASP A 129 3.72 11.01 -12.96
CA ASP A 129 4.37 12.31 -12.73
C ASP A 129 4.01 12.93 -11.39
N LEU A 130 2.73 12.87 -11.00
CA LEU A 130 2.27 13.39 -9.72
C LEU A 130 2.89 12.61 -8.55
N ILE A 131 2.99 11.29 -8.65
CA ILE A 131 3.67 10.46 -7.64
C ILE A 131 5.14 10.83 -7.56
N CYS A 132 5.84 10.91 -8.70
CA CYS A 132 7.24 11.31 -8.74
C CYS A 132 7.46 12.66 -8.07
N SER A 133 6.69 13.68 -8.43
CA SER A 133 6.91 15.06 -8.02
C SER A 133 6.42 15.36 -6.59
N GLN A 134 5.36 14.72 -6.13
CA GLN A 134 4.72 15.04 -4.86
C GLN A 134 5.02 14.04 -3.75
N TYR A 135 5.13 12.75 -4.08
CA TYR A 135 5.32 11.68 -3.10
C TYR A 135 6.78 11.22 -2.99
N GLU A 136 7.41 10.83 -4.12
CA GLU A 136 8.80 10.36 -4.12
C GLU A 136 9.80 11.51 -3.99
N ARG A 137 9.61 12.59 -4.71
CA ARG A 137 10.42 13.81 -4.71
C ARG A 137 11.93 13.52 -4.82
N PRO A 138 12.35 12.76 -5.85
CA PRO A 138 13.77 12.48 -6.06
C PRO A 138 14.54 13.76 -6.39
N ALA A 139 15.87 13.75 -6.20
CA ALA A 139 16.73 14.88 -6.54
C ALA A 139 16.65 15.25 -8.04
N VAL A 140 16.37 14.26 -8.90
CA VAL A 140 16.17 14.44 -10.35
C VAL A 140 14.90 13.70 -10.75
N ASN A 141 13.92 14.45 -11.30
CA ASN A 141 12.68 13.88 -11.79
C ASN A 141 12.89 13.17 -13.14
N ASN A 142 12.94 11.87 -13.13
CA ASN A 142 13.03 11.04 -14.33
C ASN A 142 11.62 10.61 -14.77
N PHE A 143 10.76 11.57 -15.14
CA PHE A 143 9.36 11.32 -15.50
C PHE A 143 9.21 10.28 -16.61
N SER A 144 10.00 10.39 -17.70
CA SER A 144 9.90 9.46 -18.84
C SER A 144 10.13 8.01 -18.41
N VAL A 145 11.18 7.76 -17.64
CA VAL A 145 11.51 6.39 -17.17
C VAL A 145 10.36 5.80 -16.34
N ARG A 146 9.74 6.61 -15.47
CA ARG A 146 8.63 6.16 -14.61
C ARG A 146 7.35 5.89 -15.42
N ARG A 147 7.07 6.72 -16.43
CA ARG A 147 5.97 6.49 -17.38
C ARG A 147 6.21 5.23 -18.22
N ASP A 148 7.44 5.05 -18.74
CA ASP A 148 7.79 3.88 -19.54
C ASP A 148 7.59 2.57 -18.76
N PHE A 149 7.99 2.55 -17.47
CA PHE A 149 7.70 1.41 -16.59
C PHE A 149 6.19 1.24 -16.35
N ALA A 150 5.46 2.32 -16.10
CA ALA A 150 4.02 2.25 -15.89
C ALA A 150 3.30 1.69 -17.13
N HIS A 151 3.67 2.11 -18.33
CA HIS A 151 3.13 1.58 -19.59
C HIS A 151 3.55 0.14 -19.87
N THR A 152 4.75 -0.28 -19.45
CA THR A 152 5.13 -1.69 -19.50
C THR A 152 4.17 -2.54 -18.66
N PHE A 153 3.90 -2.13 -17.43
CA PHE A 153 2.93 -2.82 -16.58
C PHE A 153 1.49 -2.72 -17.10
N GLU A 154 1.13 -1.63 -17.78
CA GLU A 154 -0.17 -1.49 -18.41
C GLU A 154 -0.42 -2.55 -19.50
N GLN A 155 0.64 -2.93 -20.24
CA GLN A 155 0.59 -3.99 -21.23
C GLN A 155 0.57 -5.39 -20.60
N ASP A 156 1.36 -5.58 -19.53
CA ASP A 156 1.54 -6.88 -18.87
C ASP A 156 0.39 -7.24 -17.93
N ILE A 157 -0.28 -6.23 -17.34
CA ILE A 157 -1.41 -6.42 -16.42
C ILE A 157 -2.69 -6.06 -17.16
N PRO A 158 -3.44 -7.06 -17.66
CA PRO A 158 -4.67 -6.82 -18.41
C PRO A 158 -5.67 -6.04 -17.55
N ASP A 159 -6.48 -5.21 -18.22
CA ASP A 159 -7.62 -4.55 -17.59
C ASP A 159 -8.68 -5.63 -17.30
N SER A 160 -8.49 -6.32 -16.19
CA SER A 160 -9.52 -7.23 -15.71
C SER A 160 -10.64 -6.38 -15.11
N PRO A 161 -11.89 -6.54 -15.55
CA PRO A 161 -13.04 -5.84 -14.97
C PRO A 161 -13.29 -6.25 -13.50
N GLU A 162 -12.49 -7.14 -12.96
CA GLU A 162 -12.53 -7.55 -11.57
C GLU A 162 -11.75 -6.57 -10.68
N THR A 163 -12.30 -5.36 -10.50
CA THR A 163 -12.34 -4.85 -9.14
C THR A 163 -13.09 -5.94 -8.36
N PRO A 164 -12.63 -6.40 -7.22
CA PRO A 164 -13.53 -7.05 -6.29
C PRO A 164 -14.58 -5.97 -5.98
N SER A 165 -15.64 -5.92 -6.77
CA SER A 165 -16.86 -5.25 -6.37
C SER A 165 -17.17 -5.91 -5.03
N LEU A 166 -17.26 -5.11 -3.97
CA LEU A 166 -17.95 -5.52 -2.76
C LEU A 166 -19.16 -6.32 -3.26
N PRO A 167 -19.33 -7.58 -2.87
CA PRO A 167 -20.47 -8.35 -3.32
C PRO A 167 -21.68 -7.50 -3.01
N THR A 168 -22.32 -6.98 -4.04
CA THR A 168 -23.55 -6.16 -3.94
C THR A 168 -24.72 -6.98 -3.44
N THR A 169 -24.50 -8.29 -3.30
CA THR A 169 -25.41 -9.23 -2.66
C THR A 169 -24.56 -10.24 -1.89
N PHE A 170 -24.51 -10.12 -0.58
CA PHE A 170 -24.11 -11.25 0.25
C PHE A 170 -25.17 -12.34 0.05
N PRO A 171 -24.79 -13.61 -0.20
CA PRO A 171 -25.77 -14.70 -0.25
C PRO A 171 -26.46 -14.76 1.12
N ILE A 172 -27.73 -14.36 1.14
CA ILE A 172 -28.58 -14.48 2.31
C ILE A 172 -28.90 -15.96 2.44
N GLY A 173 -28.25 -16.65 3.37
CA GLY A 173 -28.54 -18.03 3.72
C GLY A 173 -27.36 -18.98 3.58
N GLY A 174 -26.72 -19.31 4.69
CA GLY A 174 -25.65 -20.29 4.81
C GLY A 174 -24.52 -19.84 5.71
N GLU A 175 -23.71 -20.75 6.21
CA GLU A 175 -22.55 -20.42 7.07
C GLU A 175 -21.41 -19.71 6.30
N ASP A 176 -21.41 -19.79 4.98
CA ASP A 176 -20.36 -19.26 4.10
C ASP A 176 -20.20 -17.73 4.17
N TRP A 177 -21.30 -16.99 4.45
CA TRP A 177 -21.21 -15.55 4.63
C TRP A 177 -20.46 -15.13 5.89
N LYS A 178 -20.52 -15.92 6.96
CA LYS A 178 -19.76 -15.67 8.20
C LYS A 178 -18.27 -15.78 7.93
N ILE A 179 -17.88 -16.77 7.12
CA ILE A 179 -16.50 -16.98 6.69
C ILE A 179 -16.05 -15.82 5.79
N ALA A 180 -16.90 -15.40 4.83
CA ALA A 180 -16.61 -14.26 3.95
C ALA A 180 -16.49 -12.95 4.73
N LEU A 181 -17.37 -12.70 5.71
CA LEU A 181 -17.32 -11.52 6.59
C LEU A 181 -16.09 -11.57 7.51
N ILE A 182 -15.79 -12.75 8.09
CA ILE A 182 -14.58 -12.93 8.92
C ILE A 182 -13.33 -12.72 8.08
N GLN A 183 -13.26 -13.26 6.87
CA GLN A 183 -12.13 -13.05 5.96
C GLN A 183 -12.02 -11.59 5.55
N PHE A 184 -13.14 -10.92 5.28
CA PHE A 184 -13.18 -9.48 5.01
C PHE A 184 -12.70 -8.68 6.21
N VAL A 185 -13.22 -8.94 7.40
CA VAL A 185 -12.82 -8.27 8.64
C VAL A 185 -11.36 -8.58 8.98
N MET A 186 -10.91 -9.84 8.86
CA MET A 186 -9.49 -10.20 9.08
C MET A 186 -8.55 -9.62 8.04
N GLN A 187 -9.00 -9.43 6.81
CA GLN A 187 -8.24 -8.74 5.77
C GLN A 187 -8.05 -7.26 6.09
N TRP A 188 -8.98 -6.67 6.88
CA TRP A 188 -8.97 -5.28 7.32
C TRP A 188 -8.55 -5.10 8.79
N ASP A 189 -8.59 -6.13 9.62
CA ASP A 189 -8.28 -6.07 11.06
C ASP A 189 -6.78 -5.75 11.32
N GLY A 190 -5.89 -6.09 10.40
CA GLY A 190 -4.51 -5.60 10.40
C GLY A 190 -4.40 -4.08 10.12
N TYR A 191 -5.47 -3.44 9.68
CA TYR A 191 -5.54 -2.01 9.37
C TYR A 191 -6.09 -1.15 10.50
N TRP A 192 -6.86 -1.74 11.42
CA TRP A 192 -7.66 -1.00 12.42
C TRP A 192 -7.12 -1.12 13.84
N GLY A 193 -5.94 -1.69 14.04
CA GLY A 193 -5.23 -1.66 15.30
C GLY A 193 -4.93 -0.21 15.70
N GLU A 194 -5.84 0.41 16.46
CA GLU A 194 -5.75 1.75 17.02
C GLU A 194 -5.90 2.92 16.04
N ILE A 195 -7.03 3.03 15.37
CA ILE A 195 -7.61 4.36 15.13
C ILE A 195 -8.49 4.67 16.32
N ASP A 196 -7.87 5.29 17.33
CA ASP A 196 -8.58 5.85 18.47
C ASP A 196 -9.72 6.75 17.96
N GLY A 197 -10.96 6.34 18.18
CA GLY A 197 -12.13 7.18 18.15
C GLY A 197 -12.90 7.33 16.85
N ILE A 198 -12.47 6.76 15.74
CA ILE A 198 -13.29 6.81 14.51
C ILE A 198 -13.80 5.41 14.17
N LYS A 199 -14.74 4.96 14.94
CA LYS A 199 -15.76 4.03 14.43
C LYS A 199 -16.58 4.87 13.45
N SER A 200 -16.35 4.70 12.13
CA SER A 200 -17.19 5.40 11.15
C SER A 200 -18.65 5.15 11.52
N PRO A 201 -19.46 6.20 11.71
CA PRO A 201 -20.87 6.02 12.04
C PRO A 201 -21.61 5.19 10.98
N GLU A 202 -21.15 5.25 9.73
CA GLU A 202 -21.70 4.48 8.62
C GLU A 202 -21.38 2.99 8.75
N PHE A 203 -20.17 2.63 9.13
CA PHE A 203 -19.77 1.22 9.34
C PHE A 203 -20.49 0.61 10.53
N LEU A 204 -20.59 1.35 11.65
CA LEU A 204 -21.34 0.90 12.82
C LEU A 204 -22.84 0.80 12.57
N ASN A 205 -23.42 1.71 11.77
CA ASN A 205 -24.83 1.62 11.36
C ASN A 205 -25.04 0.42 10.44
N CYS A 206 -24.14 0.17 9.48
CA CYS A 206 -24.20 -1.00 8.62
C CYS A 206 -24.11 -2.32 9.43
N LEU A 207 -23.20 -2.40 10.41
CA LEU A 207 -23.11 -3.55 11.32
C LEU A 207 -24.35 -3.69 12.20
N ARG A 208 -24.94 -2.58 12.65
CA ARG A 208 -26.14 -2.61 13.51
C ARG A 208 -27.38 -3.01 12.72
N GLU A 209 -27.61 -2.45 11.54
CA GLU A 209 -28.69 -2.83 10.64
C GLU A 209 -28.60 -4.32 10.29
N TYR A 210 -27.39 -4.81 10.04
CA TYR A 210 -27.12 -6.20 9.73
C TYR A 210 -27.39 -7.14 10.90
N THR A 211 -27.02 -6.75 12.14
CA THR A 211 -27.29 -7.55 13.35
C THR A 211 -28.76 -7.52 13.76
N GLU A 212 -29.49 -6.42 13.48
CA GLU A 212 -30.93 -6.31 13.75
C GLU A 212 -31.77 -7.12 12.77
N ASP A 213 -31.35 -7.23 11.50
CA ASP A 213 -32.02 -8.09 10.51
C ASP A 213 -31.77 -9.58 10.78
N MET A 214 -30.59 -9.93 11.32
CA MET A 214 -30.28 -11.30 11.73
C MET A 214 -31.05 -11.77 12.97
N ALA A 215 -31.46 -10.87 13.85
CA ALA A 215 -32.26 -11.19 15.03
C ALA A 215 -33.74 -11.46 14.68
N LYS A 216 -34.15 -11.21 13.45
CA LYS A 216 -35.53 -11.41 12.95
C LYS A 216 -35.71 -12.71 12.14
N CYS A 217 -34.63 -13.45 11.85
CA CYS A 217 -34.60 -14.76 11.22
C CYS A 217 -34.39 -15.87 12.24
#